data_42f586ebfc949ea56b2168c807c7e505
#
_entry.id   42f586ebfc949ea56b2168c807c7e505
#
_cell.length_a   1.000
_cell.length_b   1.000
_cell.length_c   1.000
_cell.angle_alpha   90.00
_cell.angle_beta   90.00
_cell.angle_gamma   90.00
#
_symmetry.space_group_name_H-M   'P 1'
#
loop_
_entity.id
_entity.type
_entity.pdbx_description
1 polymer ?
#
loop_
_entity_poly.entity_id
_entity_poly.type
_entity_poly.pdbx_seq_one_letter_code
_entity_poly.pdbx_strand_id
1 'polypeptide(L)'
;MAADVRLALDLANGRATGEAADAVRARLRTYIVALADGADLHAAGLTDLRARDIATNTVRHARAVAQDEAHDLAANLRLLAKSVDHLSRYAAAAQQRSRW
;
A
#
# COMPACT_ATOMS: atom_id res chain seq x y z
N MET A 1 -0.60 -1.45 -11.82
CA MET A 1 -0.61 -0.98 -10.41
C MET A 1 -0.79 0.53 -10.29
N ALA A 2 0.01 1.33 -10.95
CA ALA A 2 -0.13 2.80 -10.93
C ALA A 2 -1.50 3.27 -11.45
N ALA A 3 -2.04 2.64 -12.48
CA ALA A 3 -3.37 2.96 -12.99
C ALA A 3 -4.46 2.69 -11.96
N ASP A 4 -4.37 1.61 -11.18
CA ASP A 4 -5.32 1.29 -10.13
C ASP A 4 -5.24 2.27 -8.96
N VAL A 5 -4.04 2.70 -8.58
CA VAL A 5 -3.85 3.73 -7.54
C VAL A 5 -4.54 5.03 -7.97
N ARG A 6 -4.33 5.44 -9.20
CA ARG A 6 -4.94 6.66 -9.75
C ARG A 6 -6.46 6.56 -9.82
N LEU A 7 -6.97 5.42 -10.29
CA LEU A 7 -8.39 5.13 -10.35
C LEU A 7 -9.04 5.16 -8.96
N ALA A 8 -8.38 4.58 -7.96
CA ALA A 8 -8.87 4.60 -6.58
C ALA A 8 -9.01 6.02 -6.03
N LEU A 9 -8.02 6.88 -6.29
CA LEU A 9 -8.06 8.28 -5.88
C LEU A 9 -9.19 9.04 -6.57
N ASP A 10 -9.41 8.80 -7.87
CA ASP A 10 -10.50 9.40 -8.62
C ASP A 10 -11.88 8.94 -8.09
N LEU A 11 -12.03 7.65 -7.85
CA LEU A 11 -13.28 7.08 -7.31
C LEU A 11 -13.56 7.60 -5.90
N ALA A 12 -12.53 7.81 -5.08
CA ALA A 12 -12.68 8.35 -3.73
C ALA A 12 -13.29 9.75 -3.72
N ASN A 13 -13.13 10.51 -4.78
CA ASN A 13 -13.64 11.88 -4.91
C ASN A 13 -15.12 11.99 -5.31
N GLY A 14 -15.84 10.86 -5.46
CA GLY A 14 -17.25 10.95 -5.80
C GLY A 14 -17.95 9.63 -6.08
N ARG A 15 -17.19 8.54 -6.24
CA ARG A 15 -17.75 7.23 -6.61
C ARG A 15 -17.09 6.11 -5.79
N ALA A 16 -17.03 6.31 -4.47
CA ALA A 16 -16.38 5.37 -3.55
C ALA A 16 -17.14 4.06 -3.36
N THR A 17 -18.35 3.95 -3.87
CA THR A 17 -19.21 2.76 -3.77
C THR A 17 -19.50 2.19 -5.16
N GLY A 18 -19.97 0.94 -5.18
CA GLY A 18 -20.35 0.25 -6.40
C GLY A 18 -19.30 -0.73 -6.89
N GLU A 19 -19.61 -1.37 -8.00
CA GLU A 19 -18.84 -2.49 -8.54
C GLU A 19 -17.41 -2.11 -8.93
N ALA A 20 -17.24 -0.95 -9.57
CA ALA A 20 -15.93 -0.46 -9.99
C ALA A 20 -15.03 -0.18 -8.78
N ALA A 21 -15.58 0.48 -7.75
CA ALA A 21 -14.84 0.76 -6.52
C ALA A 21 -14.46 -0.53 -5.79
N ASP A 22 -15.38 -1.49 -5.70
CA ASP A 22 -15.13 -2.78 -5.05
C ASP A 22 -14.03 -3.57 -5.78
N ALA A 23 -14.04 -3.56 -7.11
CA ALA A 23 -13.02 -4.23 -7.91
C ALA A 23 -11.63 -3.62 -7.72
N VAL A 24 -11.53 -2.30 -7.74
CA VAL A 24 -10.26 -1.58 -7.47
C VAL A 24 -9.78 -1.86 -6.06
N ARG A 25 -10.68 -1.80 -5.08
CA ARG A 25 -10.34 -2.09 -3.68
C ARG A 25 -9.75 -3.49 -3.53
N ALA A 26 -10.35 -4.49 -4.15
CA ALA A 26 -9.85 -5.86 -4.12
C ALA A 26 -8.45 -5.97 -4.74
N ARG A 27 -8.21 -5.31 -5.87
CA ARG A 27 -6.89 -5.30 -6.50
C ARG A 27 -5.84 -4.63 -5.64
N LEU A 28 -6.17 -3.49 -5.01
CA LEU A 28 -5.23 -2.79 -4.13
C LEU A 28 -4.86 -3.64 -2.91
N ARG A 29 -5.81 -4.35 -2.33
CA ARG A 29 -5.54 -5.29 -1.22
C ARG A 29 -4.59 -6.41 -1.65
N THR A 30 -4.79 -6.95 -2.84
CA THR A 30 -3.91 -7.97 -3.41
C THR A 30 -2.49 -7.43 -3.60
N TYR A 31 -2.35 -6.21 -4.11
CA TYR A 31 -1.02 -5.58 -4.26
C TYR A 31 -0.33 -5.40 -2.92
N ILE A 32 -1.04 -4.98 -1.88
CA ILE A 32 -0.46 -4.80 -0.54
C ILE A 32 0.08 -6.13 -0.03
N VAL A 33 -0.70 -7.20 -0.13
CA VAL A 33 -0.26 -8.54 0.29
C VAL A 33 1.00 -8.96 -0.47
N ALA A 34 1.02 -8.75 -1.79
CA ALA A 34 2.16 -9.13 -2.63
C ALA A 34 3.42 -8.31 -2.34
N LEU A 35 3.26 -7.02 -2.00
CA LEU A 35 4.40 -6.10 -1.82
C LEU A 35 4.94 -6.08 -0.38
N ALA A 36 4.15 -6.53 0.59
CA ALA A 36 4.47 -6.34 2.02
C ALA A 36 5.78 -7.02 2.43
N ASP A 37 6.06 -8.23 1.93
CA ASP A 37 7.29 -8.95 2.29
C ASP A 37 8.53 -8.25 1.75
N GLY A 38 8.50 -7.75 0.51
CA GLY A 38 9.58 -6.96 -0.07
C GLY A 38 9.80 -5.65 0.67
N ALA A 39 8.71 -5.00 1.09
CA ALA A 39 8.78 -3.78 1.90
C ALA A 39 9.39 -4.04 3.28
N ASP A 40 9.08 -5.17 3.91
CA ASP A 40 9.72 -5.59 5.17
C ASP A 40 11.23 -5.81 5.00
N LEU A 41 11.65 -6.40 3.89
CA LEU A 41 13.07 -6.55 3.58
C LEU A 41 13.77 -5.19 3.46
N HIS A 42 13.13 -4.22 2.84
CA HIS A 42 13.66 -2.85 2.79
C HIS A 42 13.83 -2.29 4.19
N ALA A 43 12.80 -2.37 5.03
CA ALA A 43 12.82 -1.86 6.40
C ALA A 43 13.95 -2.51 7.21
N ALA A 44 14.08 -3.84 7.13
CA ALA A 44 15.11 -4.59 7.85
C ALA A 44 16.52 -4.23 7.43
N GLY A 45 16.71 -3.78 6.18
CA GLY A 45 18.01 -3.38 5.64
C GLY A 45 18.43 -1.96 6.00
N LEU A 46 17.56 -1.16 6.60
CA LEU A 46 17.89 0.22 6.99
C LEU A 46 18.75 0.22 8.26
N THR A 47 19.84 0.97 8.23
CA THR A 47 20.78 1.10 9.36
C THR A 47 20.34 2.19 10.32
N ASP A 48 19.69 3.24 9.84
CA ASP A 48 19.11 4.29 10.67
C ASP A 48 17.90 3.74 11.41
N LEU A 49 17.95 3.72 12.74
CA LEU A 49 16.90 3.14 13.57
C LEU A 49 15.56 3.84 13.42
N ARG A 50 15.57 5.16 13.30
CA ARG A 50 14.35 5.95 13.13
C ARG A 50 13.71 5.66 11.76
N ALA A 51 14.51 5.62 10.70
CA ALA A 51 14.03 5.28 9.37
C ALA A 51 13.46 3.87 9.32
N ARG A 52 14.13 2.92 10.00
CA ARG A 52 13.65 1.54 10.13
C ARG A 52 12.29 1.48 10.83
N ASP A 53 12.13 2.21 11.94
CA ASP A 53 10.87 2.23 12.68
C ASP A 53 9.74 2.81 11.83
N ILE A 54 10.00 3.90 11.13
CA ILE A 54 9.01 4.52 10.23
C ILE A 54 8.59 3.54 9.14
N ALA A 55 9.54 2.87 8.49
CA ALA A 55 9.26 1.92 7.42
C ALA A 55 8.49 0.69 7.95
N THR A 56 8.91 0.15 9.10
CA THR A 56 8.23 -0.97 9.75
C THR A 56 6.78 -0.63 10.09
N ASN A 57 6.55 0.56 10.64
CA ASN A 57 5.21 1.01 10.99
C ASN A 57 4.37 1.27 9.74
N THR A 58 4.96 1.76 8.66
CA THR A 58 4.27 1.95 7.38
C THR A 58 3.77 0.62 6.82
N VAL A 59 4.62 -0.42 6.85
CA VAL A 59 4.22 -1.76 6.40
C VAL A 59 3.11 -2.34 7.27
N ARG A 60 3.26 -2.21 8.60
CA ARG A 60 2.24 -2.69 9.54
C ARG A 60 0.88 -2.02 9.29
N HIS A 61 0.90 -0.71 9.10
CA HIS A 61 -0.31 0.06 8.80
C HIS A 61 -0.94 -0.38 7.48
N ALA A 62 -0.14 -0.58 6.44
CA ALA A 62 -0.63 -1.04 5.14
C ALA A 62 -1.33 -2.40 5.25
N ARG A 63 -0.73 -3.34 5.98
CA ARG A 63 -1.35 -4.65 6.22
C ARG A 63 -2.68 -4.52 6.96
N ALA A 64 -2.75 -3.65 7.95
CA ALA A 64 -3.99 -3.39 8.69
C ALA A 64 -5.06 -2.78 7.80
N VAL A 65 -4.71 -1.81 6.96
CA VAL A 65 -5.64 -1.19 6.01
C VAL A 65 -6.19 -2.22 5.02
N ALA A 66 -5.35 -3.15 4.56
CA ALA A 66 -5.77 -4.19 3.63
C ALA A 66 -6.78 -5.18 4.23
N GLN A 67 -6.80 -5.31 5.56
CA GLN A 67 -7.70 -6.23 6.28
C GLN A 67 -8.92 -5.52 6.88
N ASP A 68 -8.94 -4.20 6.88
CA ASP A 68 -9.96 -3.43 7.57
C ASP A 68 -11.29 -3.47 6.82
N GLU A 69 -12.39 -3.61 7.57
CA GLU A 69 -13.74 -3.41 7.07
C GLU A 69 -14.08 -1.93 7.18
N ALA A 70 -14.10 -1.26 6.04
CA ALA A 70 -14.18 0.18 6.01
C ALA A 70 -15.58 0.70 6.34
N HIS A 71 -15.65 1.62 7.31
CA HIS A 71 -16.84 2.41 7.57
C HIS A 71 -16.92 3.61 6.63
N ASP A 72 -15.80 4.22 6.31
CA ASP A 72 -15.68 5.30 5.33
C ASP A 72 -15.02 4.77 4.06
N LEU A 73 -15.82 4.53 3.02
CA LEU A 73 -15.35 3.89 1.80
C LEU A 73 -14.40 4.78 0.98
N ALA A 74 -14.63 6.11 1.00
CA ALA A 74 -13.73 7.04 0.31
C ALA A 74 -12.37 7.11 1.01
N ALA A 75 -12.35 7.23 2.34
CA ALA A 75 -11.12 7.22 3.11
C ALA A 75 -10.36 5.90 2.94
N ASN A 76 -11.07 4.78 2.91
CA ASN A 76 -10.48 3.46 2.70
C ASN A 76 -9.77 3.37 1.34
N LEU A 77 -10.40 3.84 0.26
CA LEU A 77 -9.76 3.85 -1.07
C LEU A 77 -8.48 4.68 -1.07
N ARG A 78 -8.50 5.85 -0.42
CA ARG A 78 -7.31 6.71 -0.32
C ARG A 78 -6.18 6.04 0.46
N LEU A 79 -6.51 5.41 1.58
CA LEU A 79 -5.52 4.70 2.41
C LEU A 79 -4.94 3.51 1.67
N LEU A 80 -5.75 2.73 0.96
CA LEU A 80 -5.27 1.61 0.15
C LEU A 80 -4.35 2.10 -0.96
N ALA A 81 -4.71 3.17 -1.66
CA ALA A 81 -3.90 3.74 -2.72
C ALA A 81 -2.54 4.23 -2.20
N LYS A 82 -2.52 4.96 -1.09
CA LYS A 82 -1.28 5.42 -0.46
C LYS A 82 -0.41 4.26 0.02
N SER A 83 -1.03 3.23 0.59
CA SER A 83 -0.32 2.05 1.07
C SER A 83 0.37 1.31 -0.08
N VAL A 84 -0.33 1.11 -1.19
CA VAL A 84 0.27 0.49 -2.40
C VAL A 84 1.46 1.32 -2.89
N ASP A 85 1.32 2.64 -2.96
CA ASP A 85 2.38 3.53 -3.42
C ASP A 85 3.62 3.42 -2.51
N HIS A 86 3.45 3.48 -1.19
CA HIS A 86 4.55 3.35 -0.24
C HIS A 86 5.23 1.99 -0.33
N LEU A 87 4.46 0.90 -0.31
CA LEU A 87 5.01 -0.45 -0.35
C LEU A 87 5.72 -0.74 -1.66
N SER A 88 5.22 -0.23 -2.78
CA SER A 88 5.87 -0.43 -4.09
C SER A 88 7.25 0.22 -4.13
N ARG A 89 7.41 1.40 -3.52
CA ARG A 89 8.71 2.07 -3.41
C ARG A 89 9.68 1.29 -2.52
N TYR A 90 9.21 0.80 -1.38
CA TYR A 90 10.04 0.02 -0.47
C TYR A 90 10.46 -1.31 -1.10
N ALA A 91 9.55 -2.01 -1.76
CA ALA A 91 9.87 -3.26 -2.43
C ALA A 91 10.87 -3.06 -3.57
N ALA A 92 10.72 -1.99 -4.35
CA ALA A 92 11.66 -1.65 -5.43
C ALA A 92 13.06 -1.33 -4.86
N ALA A 93 13.13 -0.59 -3.76
CA ALA A 93 14.40 -0.28 -3.09
C ALA A 93 15.10 -1.55 -2.59
N ALA A 94 14.36 -2.51 -2.04
CA ALA A 94 14.91 -3.79 -1.60
C ALA A 94 15.49 -4.58 -2.78
N GLN A 95 14.79 -4.60 -3.92
CA GLN A 95 15.29 -5.27 -5.13
C GLN A 95 16.57 -4.65 -5.64
N GLN A 96 16.67 -3.32 -5.64
CA GLN A 96 17.87 -2.61 -6.07
C GLN A 96 19.08 -2.99 -5.21
N ARG A 97 18.90 -3.07 -3.89
CA ARG A 97 19.97 -3.47 -2.98
C ARG A 97 20.42 -4.92 -3.21
N SER A 98 19.51 -5.80 -3.58
CA SER A 98 19.82 -7.21 -3.86
C SER A 98 20.65 -7.41 -5.11
N ARG A 99 20.72 -6.40 -5.99
CA ARG A 99 21.53 -6.45 -7.23
C ARG A 99 22.99 -6.07 -7.02
N TRP A 100 23.34 -5.53 -5.88
CA TRP A 100 24.69 -5.09 -5.52
C TRP A 100 25.30 -6.03 -4.48
#